data_1fa5cb33a3e1d2cbc2ac33f39d7a0b47
#
_entry.id   1fa5cb33a3e1d2cbc2ac33f39d7a0b47
#
_cell.length_a   1.000
_cell.length_b   1.000
_cell.length_c   1.000
_cell.angle_alpha   90.00
_cell.angle_beta   90.00
_cell.angle_gamma   90.00
#
_symmetry.space_group_name_H-M   'P 1'
#
loop_
_entity.id
_entity.type
_entity.pdbx_description
1 polymer ?
#
loop_
_entity_poly.entity_id
_entity_poly.type
_entity_poly.pdbx_seq_one_letter_code
_entity_poly.pdbx_strand_id
1 'polypeptide(L)'
;MKKISISIMLILLFMSPASAGPKANDPAPAFSLKDNDGKDFTLNDVVGADPKNKANGVILGFFASWCVPCRNELPILDSLVDELKGKGVKVVIIGFMEDFDAIRGLLSELKVTKPLVLSDERGAVSEKYGVRFLPVTFFIGGDGKIKDVIYGEIEGAKELREKAGKLTK
;
A
#
# COMPACT_ATOMS: atom_id res chain seq x y z
N MET A 1 14.06 -23.01 62.61
CA MET A 1 14.68 -22.96 61.25
C MET A 1 13.54 -22.77 60.24
N LYS A 2 13.30 -21.54 59.77
CA LYS A 2 12.22 -21.20 58.79
C LYS A 2 12.75 -21.43 57.39
N LYS A 3 12.12 -22.36 56.63
CA LYS A 3 12.42 -22.57 55.20
C LYS A 3 11.77 -21.46 54.38
N ILE A 4 12.56 -20.60 53.78
CA ILE A 4 12.08 -19.60 52.82
C ILE A 4 11.95 -20.29 51.46
N SER A 5 10.69 -20.47 51.00
CA SER A 5 10.36 -21.02 49.71
C SER A 5 10.41 -19.88 48.69
N ILE A 6 11.47 -19.82 47.88
CA ILE A 6 11.59 -18.83 46.79
C ILE A 6 10.81 -19.37 45.59
N SER A 7 9.60 -18.80 45.38
CA SER A 7 8.77 -19.09 44.21
C SER A 7 9.32 -18.27 43.03
N ILE A 8 10.07 -18.91 42.13
CA ILE A 8 10.55 -18.27 40.89
C ILE A 8 9.37 -18.22 39.93
N MET A 9 8.74 -17.03 39.88
CA MET A 9 7.69 -16.73 38.91
C MET A 9 8.36 -16.49 37.56
N LEU A 10 8.31 -17.51 36.66
CA LEU A 10 8.81 -17.45 35.31
C LEU A 10 7.92 -16.55 34.48
N ILE A 11 8.30 -15.28 34.30
CA ILE A 11 7.64 -14.34 33.40
C ILE A 11 8.04 -14.72 31.97
N LEU A 12 7.21 -15.49 31.28
CA LEU A 12 7.29 -15.68 29.84
C LEU A 12 6.96 -14.36 29.15
N LEU A 13 7.98 -13.59 28.80
CA LEU A 13 7.84 -12.48 27.84
C LEU A 13 7.40 -13.08 26.50
N PHE A 14 6.13 -12.95 26.17
CA PHE A 14 5.63 -13.11 24.82
C PHE A 14 6.19 -11.95 23.98
N MET A 15 7.39 -12.11 23.45
CA MET A 15 7.86 -11.27 22.34
C MET A 15 7.02 -11.65 21.12
N SER A 16 5.95 -10.90 20.88
CA SER A 16 5.27 -10.96 19.57
C SER A 16 6.31 -10.62 18.49
N PRO A 17 6.52 -11.48 17.49
CA PRO A 17 7.42 -11.14 16.40
C PRO A 17 6.89 -9.87 15.74
N ALA A 18 7.72 -8.86 15.64
CA ALA A 18 7.42 -7.67 14.83
C ALA A 18 7.14 -8.18 13.41
N SER A 19 5.88 -8.12 12.98
CA SER A 19 5.48 -8.60 11.65
C SER A 19 6.25 -7.79 10.61
N ALA A 20 7.19 -8.43 9.95
CA ALA A 20 7.78 -7.86 8.75
C ALA A 20 6.66 -7.75 7.71
N GLY A 21 6.58 -6.60 7.00
CA GLY A 21 5.60 -6.42 5.94
C GLY A 21 5.71 -7.50 4.85
N PRO A 22 4.67 -7.66 4.03
CA PRO A 22 4.65 -8.66 2.97
C PRO A 22 5.70 -8.34 1.91
N LYS A 23 6.26 -9.38 1.29
CA LYS A 23 7.32 -9.31 0.28
C LYS A 23 6.87 -9.94 -1.05
N ALA A 24 7.73 -9.89 -2.05
CA ALA A 24 7.46 -10.52 -3.33
C ALA A 24 7.11 -12.02 -3.17
N ASN A 25 6.09 -12.45 -3.90
CA ASN A 25 5.41 -13.74 -3.91
C ASN A 25 4.46 -14.00 -2.71
N ASP A 26 4.43 -13.16 -1.70
CA ASP A 26 3.41 -13.26 -0.65
C ASP A 26 2.03 -12.83 -1.19
N PRO A 27 0.93 -13.37 -0.65
CA PRO A 27 -0.40 -12.83 -0.87
C PRO A 27 -0.47 -11.38 -0.39
N ALA A 28 -1.06 -10.49 -1.20
CA ALA A 28 -1.31 -9.12 -0.77
C ALA A 28 -2.36 -9.12 0.35
N PRO A 29 -2.10 -8.46 1.50
CA PRO A 29 -3.06 -8.36 2.57
C PRO A 29 -4.38 -7.74 2.12
N ALA A 30 -5.48 -8.44 2.39
CA ALA A 30 -6.82 -7.95 2.06
C ALA A 30 -7.17 -6.69 2.86
N PHE A 31 -7.79 -5.73 2.18
CA PHE A 31 -8.32 -4.52 2.82
C PHE A 31 -9.53 -3.96 2.10
N SER A 32 -10.28 -3.14 2.82
CA SER A 32 -11.30 -2.25 2.27
C SER A 32 -11.12 -0.86 2.89
N LEU A 33 -11.11 0.16 2.04
CA LEU A 33 -11.04 1.57 2.43
C LEU A 33 -12.02 2.39 1.60
N LYS A 34 -12.40 3.55 2.10
CA LYS A 34 -13.23 4.50 1.34
C LYS A 34 -12.38 5.35 0.41
N ASP A 35 -12.94 5.63 -0.77
CA ASP A 35 -12.41 6.65 -1.66
C ASP A 35 -12.92 8.05 -1.28
N ASN A 36 -12.47 9.06 -2.00
CA ASN A 36 -12.83 10.47 -1.78
C ASN A 36 -14.35 10.76 -1.94
N ASP A 37 -15.08 9.87 -2.61
CA ASP A 37 -16.54 9.99 -2.79
C ASP A 37 -17.32 9.17 -1.74
N GLY A 38 -16.61 8.56 -0.77
CA GLY A 38 -17.18 7.73 0.29
C GLY A 38 -17.52 6.31 -0.15
N LYS A 39 -17.13 5.91 -1.38
CA LYS A 39 -17.36 4.57 -1.92
C LYS A 39 -16.29 3.61 -1.43
N ASP A 40 -16.70 2.39 -1.09
CA ASP A 40 -15.76 1.36 -0.65
C ASP A 40 -14.96 0.79 -1.84
N PHE A 41 -13.64 0.78 -1.70
CA PHE A 41 -12.71 0.03 -2.52
C PHE A 41 -12.22 -1.18 -1.74
N THR A 42 -12.41 -2.37 -2.28
CA THR A 42 -11.92 -3.63 -1.71
C THR A 42 -10.91 -4.26 -2.66
N LEU A 43 -9.69 -4.53 -2.17
CA LEU A 43 -8.62 -5.09 -3.01
C LEU A 43 -9.04 -6.41 -3.65
N ASN A 44 -9.66 -7.31 -2.89
CA ASN A 44 -10.08 -8.62 -3.37
C ASN A 44 -11.22 -8.58 -4.40
N ASP A 45 -11.90 -7.45 -4.54
CA ASP A 45 -12.89 -7.24 -5.60
C ASP A 45 -12.24 -6.99 -6.97
N VAL A 46 -10.93 -6.69 -7.00
CA VAL A 46 -10.23 -6.35 -8.26
C VAL A 46 -9.09 -7.31 -8.61
N VAL A 47 -8.48 -7.97 -7.62
CA VAL A 47 -7.42 -8.97 -7.83
C VAL A 47 -7.59 -10.15 -6.87
N GLY A 48 -7.06 -11.32 -7.23
CA GLY A 48 -7.14 -12.53 -6.41
C GLY A 48 -7.77 -13.71 -7.15
N ALA A 49 -8.29 -14.69 -6.39
CA ALA A 49 -8.82 -15.94 -6.96
C ALA A 49 -10.16 -15.74 -7.68
N ASP A 50 -11.05 -14.90 -7.14
CA ASP A 50 -12.40 -14.68 -7.67
C ASP A 50 -12.80 -13.20 -7.55
N PRO A 51 -12.18 -12.31 -8.32
CA PRO A 51 -12.47 -10.88 -8.25
C PRO A 51 -13.76 -10.52 -9.01
N LYS A 52 -14.60 -9.65 -8.42
CA LYS A 52 -15.83 -9.14 -9.05
C LYS A 52 -15.53 -8.27 -10.28
N ASN A 53 -14.46 -7.46 -10.21
CA ASN A 53 -14.07 -6.50 -11.23
C ASN A 53 -12.59 -6.72 -11.60
N LYS A 54 -12.30 -7.84 -12.25
CA LYS A 54 -10.96 -8.33 -12.50
C LYS A 54 -10.04 -7.30 -13.16
N ALA A 55 -8.92 -7.01 -12.49
CA ALA A 55 -7.79 -6.28 -13.06
C ALA A 55 -6.61 -7.23 -13.32
N ASN A 56 -5.73 -6.87 -14.24
CA ASN A 56 -4.47 -7.59 -14.47
C ASN A 56 -3.46 -7.33 -13.35
N GLY A 57 -3.65 -6.25 -12.58
CA GLY A 57 -2.88 -5.93 -11.41
C GLY A 57 -3.27 -4.61 -10.78
N VAL A 58 -2.67 -4.34 -9.62
CA VAL A 58 -2.80 -3.09 -8.87
C VAL A 58 -1.42 -2.58 -8.51
N ILE A 59 -1.16 -1.30 -8.77
CA ILE A 59 -0.05 -0.56 -8.21
C ILE A 59 -0.60 0.17 -7.00
N LEU A 60 -0.07 -0.12 -5.82
CA LEU A 60 -0.55 0.38 -4.53
C LEU A 60 0.54 1.22 -3.87
N GLY A 61 0.45 2.55 -3.96
CA GLY A 61 1.40 3.48 -3.37
C GLY A 61 0.93 4.03 -2.03
N PHE A 62 1.80 4.03 -1.02
CA PHE A 62 1.56 4.68 0.27
C PHE A 62 2.31 6.01 0.33
N PHE A 63 1.61 7.08 0.69
CA PHE A 63 2.14 8.43 0.76
C PHE A 63 1.55 9.21 1.94
N ALA A 64 2.11 10.39 2.24
CA ALA A 64 1.51 11.35 3.16
C ALA A 64 1.76 12.78 2.67
N SER A 65 0.95 13.74 3.11
CA SER A 65 1.04 15.15 2.71
C SER A 65 2.37 15.79 3.13
N TRP A 66 2.93 15.37 4.25
CA TRP A 66 4.22 15.83 4.80
C TRP A 66 5.45 15.09 4.22
N CYS A 67 5.24 14.06 3.39
CA CYS A 67 6.32 13.24 2.84
C CYS A 67 6.97 13.91 1.62
N VAL A 68 8.16 14.47 1.79
CA VAL A 68 8.88 15.19 0.70
C VAL A 68 9.17 14.28 -0.51
N PRO A 69 9.71 13.05 -0.39
CA PRO A 69 9.95 12.20 -1.57
C PRO A 69 8.66 11.80 -2.28
N CYS A 70 7.53 11.67 -1.56
CA CYS A 70 6.23 11.35 -2.16
C CYS A 70 5.78 12.43 -3.16
N ARG A 71 6.16 13.69 -2.94
CA ARG A 71 5.83 14.82 -3.83
C ARG A 71 6.43 14.65 -5.23
N ASN A 72 7.56 13.97 -5.34
CA ASN A 72 8.21 13.69 -6.62
C ASN A 72 7.57 12.46 -7.30
N GLU A 73 7.22 11.43 -6.52
CA GLU A 73 6.67 10.17 -7.04
C GLU A 73 5.22 10.30 -7.53
N LEU A 74 4.37 11.05 -6.81
CA LEU A 74 2.93 11.15 -7.12
C LEU A 74 2.64 11.63 -8.55
N PRO A 75 3.31 12.67 -9.10
CA PRO A 75 3.14 13.06 -10.50
C PRO A 75 3.59 11.99 -11.49
N ILE A 76 4.60 11.18 -11.14
CA ILE A 76 5.06 10.06 -11.99
C ILE A 76 3.96 9.00 -12.07
N LEU A 77 3.37 8.61 -10.93
CA LEU A 77 2.24 7.70 -10.87
C LEU A 77 1.06 8.23 -11.69
N ASP A 78 0.67 9.50 -11.51
CA ASP A 78 -0.44 10.13 -12.23
C ASP A 78 -0.24 10.10 -13.75
N SER A 79 0.97 10.41 -14.21
CA SER A 79 1.28 10.48 -15.64
C SER A 79 1.08 9.15 -16.39
N LEU A 80 1.17 8.03 -15.71
CA LEU A 80 1.08 6.69 -16.30
C LEU A 80 -0.27 6.00 -16.09
N VAL A 81 -1.21 6.61 -15.37
CA VAL A 81 -2.52 5.98 -15.08
C VAL A 81 -3.25 5.53 -16.35
N ASP A 82 -3.32 6.39 -17.37
CA ASP A 82 -4.06 6.07 -18.61
C ASP A 82 -3.39 4.93 -19.39
N GLU A 83 -2.05 4.94 -19.47
CA GLU A 83 -1.28 3.84 -20.09
C GLU A 83 -1.51 2.52 -19.35
N LEU A 84 -1.45 2.54 -18.02
CA LEU A 84 -1.61 1.37 -17.16
C LEU A 84 -3.04 0.84 -17.19
N LYS A 85 -4.03 1.74 -17.21
CA LYS A 85 -5.45 1.40 -17.36
C LYS A 85 -5.70 0.66 -18.68
N GLY A 86 -5.07 1.09 -19.79
CA GLY A 86 -5.13 0.40 -21.07
C GLY A 86 -4.59 -1.03 -21.02
N LYS A 87 -3.72 -1.34 -20.05
CA LYS A 87 -3.17 -2.68 -19.77
C LYS A 87 -3.98 -3.45 -18.69
N GLY A 88 -5.10 -2.90 -18.21
CA GLY A 88 -5.90 -3.48 -17.15
C GLY A 88 -5.28 -3.37 -15.75
N VAL A 89 -4.30 -2.47 -15.56
CA VAL A 89 -3.66 -2.23 -14.26
C VAL A 89 -4.28 -0.99 -13.62
N LYS A 90 -4.68 -1.11 -12.36
CA LYS A 90 -5.20 0.01 -11.55
C LYS A 90 -4.08 0.67 -10.76
N VAL A 91 -4.07 1.99 -10.70
CA VAL A 91 -3.18 2.76 -9.83
C VAL A 91 -4.01 3.29 -8.65
N VAL A 92 -3.64 2.87 -7.46
CA VAL A 92 -4.29 3.22 -6.19
C VAL A 92 -3.25 3.84 -5.28
N ILE A 93 -3.57 4.97 -4.68
CA ILE A 93 -2.70 5.63 -3.70
C ILE A 93 -3.43 5.75 -2.36
N ILE A 94 -2.73 5.46 -1.27
CA ILE A 94 -3.27 5.45 0.09
C ILE A 94 -2.57 6.54 0.91
N GLY A 95 -3.36 7.48 1.44
CA GLY A 95 -2.88 8.45 2.44
C GLY A 95 -2.62 7.75 3.77
N PHE A 96 -1.37 7.79 4.21
CA PHE A 96 -0.88 7.13 5.42
C PHE A 96 -1.26 7.92 6.66
N MET A 97 -2.20 7.40 7.46
CA MET A 97 -2.66 8.00 8.71
C MET A 97 -3.14 9.46 8.56
N GLU A 98 -3.77 9.75 7.42
CA GLU A 98 -4.31 11.07 7.10
C GLU A 98 -5.75 10.97 6.60
N ASP A 99 -6.54 12.00 6.88
CA ASP A 99 -7.87 12.19 6.32
C ASP A 99 -7.81 12.77 4.89
N PHE A 100 -8.98 12.82 4.23
CA PHE A 100 -9.04 13.36 2.87
C PHE A 100 -8.76 14.86 2.78
N ASP A 101 -8.90 15.64 3.85
CA ASP A 101 -8.65 17.08 3.79
C ASP A 101 -7.15 17.36 3.66
N ALA A 102 -6.32 16.64 4.43
CA ALA A 102 -4.86 16.70 4.31
C ALA A 102 -4.39 16.21 2.93
N ILE A 103 -4.92 15.08 2.47
CA ILE A 103 -4.58 14.45 1.19
C ILE A 103 -4.91 15.38 0.02
N ARG A 104 -6.12 15.95 -0.03
CA ARG A 104 -6.58 16.82 -1.12
C ARG A 104 -5.70 18.05 -1.32
N GLY A 105 -5.22 18.64 -0.24
CA GLY A 105 -4.31 19.79 -0.30
C GLY A 105 -3.07 19.49 -1.13
N LEU A 106 -2.38 18.38 -0.82
CA LEU A 106 -1.20 17.95 -1.55
C LEU A 106 -1.51 17.60 -3.01
N LEU A 107 -2.53 16.75 -3.24
CA LEU A 107 -2.85 16.30 -4.60
C LEU A 107 -3.26 17.46 -5.53
N SER A 108 -3.98 18.45 -4.99
CA SER A 108 -4.34 19.67 -5.72
C SER A 108 -3.09 20.49 -6.10
N GLU A 109 -2.17 20.66 -5.16
CA GLU A 109 -0.91 21.38 -5.40
C GLU A 109 -0.09 20.70 -6.51
N LEU A 110 0.02 19.38 -6.46
CA LEU A 110 0.78 18.59 -7.43
C LEU A 110 0.03 18.27 -8.73
N LYS A 111 -1.25 18.68 -8.85
CA LYS A 111 -2.15 18.40 -9.97
C LYS A 111 -2.29 16.88 -10.24
N VAL A 112 -2.27 16.06 -9.20
CA VAL A 112 -2.49 14.63 -9.24
C VAL A 112 -4.00 14.37 -9.19
N THR A 113 -4.57 13.78 -10.24
CA THR A 113 -6.02 13.67 -10.40
C THR A 113 -6.51 12.30 -10.87
N LYS A 114 -5.62 11.44 -11.36
CA LYS A 114 -6.00 10.21 -12.05
C LYS A 114 -5.97 8.94 -11.20
N PRO A 115 -5.03 8.76 -10.24
CA PRO A 115 -5.03 7.61 -9.37
C PRO A 115 -6.29 7.54 -8.52
N LEU A 116 -6.74 6.33 -8.17
CA LEU A 116 -7.75 6.16 -7.14
C LEU A 116 -7.12 6.50 -5.78
N VAL A 117 -7.72 7.44 -5.07
CA VAL A 117 -7.22 7.93 -3.78
C VAL A 117 -8.03 7.33 -2.64
N LEU A 118 -7.35 6.73 -1.68
CA LEU A 118 -7.93 6.15 -0.47
C LEU A 118 -7.31 6.79 0.77
N SER A 119 -8.06 6.81 1.87
CA SER A 119 -7.58 7.27 3.17
C SER A 119 -7.47 6.09 4.15
N ASP A 120 -6.32 5.94 4.78
CA ASP A 120 -6.06 4.98 5.87
C ASP A 120 -5.84 5.76 7.19
N GLU A 121 -6.85 6.54 7.61
CA GLU A 121 -6.77 7.44 8.77
C GLU A 121 -6.24 6.75 10.04
N ARG A 122 -6.59 5.47 10.22
CA ARG A 122 -6.22 4.69 11.42
C ARG A 122 -4.92 3.90 11.24
N GLY A 123 -4.31 3.93 10.06
CA GLY A 123 -3.10 3.19 9.76
C GLY A 123 -3.25 1.67 9.71
N ALA A 124 -4.48 1.15 9.72
CA ALA A 124 -4.72 -0.30 9.82
C ALA A 124 -4.26 -1.07 8.57
N VAL A 125 -4.38 -0.47 7.38
CA VAL A 125 -3.89 -1.05 6.13
C VAL A 125 -2.38 -0.90 6.05
N SER A 126 -1.87 0.27 6.40
CA SER A 126 -0.43 0.54 6.46
C SER A 126 0.30 -0.43 7.41
N GLU A 127 -0.30 -0.75 8.55
CA GLU A 127 0.24 -1.75 9.48
C GLU A 127 0.28 -3.16 8.86
N LYS A 128 -0.81 -3.61 8.19
CA LYS A 128 -0.87 -4.90 7.50
C LYS A 128 0.20 -5.03 6.40
N TYR A 129 0.50 -3.92 5.71
CA TYR A 129 1.53 -3.86 4.68
C TYR A 129 2.93 -3.59 5.23
N GLY A 130 3.07 -3.42 6.56
CA GLY A 130 4.35 -3.18 7.22
C GLY A 130 4.99 -1.85 6.82
N VAL A 131 4.17 -0.85 6.45
CA VAL A 131 4.64 0.49 6.05
C VAL A 131 5.19 1.22 7.27
N ARG A 132 6.50 1.45 7.29
CA ARG A 132 7.21 2.12 8.40
C ARG A 132 7.91 3.41 7.96
N PHE A 133 8.01 3.62 6.67
CA PHE A 133 8.58 4.82 6.03
C PHE A 133 7.87 5.03 4.68
N LEU A 134 8.00 6.21 4.11
CA LEU A 134 7.33 6.63 2.89
C LEU A 134 8.34 7.22 1.89
N PRO A 135 8.03 7.09 0.60
CA PRO A 135 6.95 6.29 0.01
C PRO A 135 7.27 4.79 -0.01
N VAL A 136 6.25 3.96 -0.13
CA VAL A 136 6.37 2.53 -0.44
C VAL A 136 5.33 2.18 -1.49
N THR A 137 5.76 1.49 -2.56
CA THR A 137 4.87 1.11 -3.65
C THR A 137 4.92 -0.39 -3.91
N PHE A 138 3.76 -1.05 -3.77
CA PHE A 138 3.56 -2.47 -4.01
C PHE A 138 2.99 -2.70 -5.41
N PHE A 139 3.53 -3.68 -6.11
CA PHE A 139 3.04 -4.15 -7.40
C PHE A 139 2.34 -5.49 -7.20
N ILE A 140 1.02 -5.52 -7.31
CA ILE A 140 0.17 -6.67 -7.00
C ILE A 140 -0.38 -7.21 -8.31
N GLY A 141 -0.13 -8.49 -8.60
CA GLY A 141 -0.62 -9.15 -9.81
C GLY A 141 -2.12 -9.45 -9.76
N GLY A 142 -2.72 -9.76 -10.91
CA GLY A 142 -4.13 -10.16 -11.03
C GLY A 142 -4.48 -11.42 -10.22
N ASP A 143 -3.48 -12.23 -9.84
CA ASP A 143 -3.59 -13.38 -8.95
C ASP A 143 -3.63 -13.02 -7.45
N GLY A 144 -3.55 -11.72 -7.12
CA GLY A 144 -3.54 -11.22 -5.74
C GLY A 144 -2.19 -11.36 -5.02
N LYS A 145 -1.11 -11.75 -5.72
CA LYS A 145 0.23 -11.84 -5.14
C LYS A 145 1.05 -10.60 -5.42
N ILE A 146 1.88 -10.23 -4.48
CA ILE A 146 2.86 -9.17 -4.66
C ILE A 146 3.93 -9.64 -5.65
N LYS A 147 4.14 -8.90 -6.72
CA LYS A 147 5.15 -9.19 -7.74
C LYS A 147 6.46 -8.44 -7.49
N ASP A 148 6.35 -7.25 -6.90
CA ASP A 148 7.49 -6.41 -6.55
C ASP A 148 7.10 -5.39 -5.48
N VAL A 149 8.11 -4.81 -4.82
CA VAL A 149 7.95 -3.70 -3.87
C VAL A 149 9.08 -2.71 -4.10
N ILE A 150 8.76 -1.43 -4.20
CA ILE A 150 9.74 -0.35 -4.14
C ILE A 150 9.64 0.30 -2.78
N TYR A 151 10.76 0.35 -2.09
CA TYR A 151 10.95 1.05 -0.83
C TYR A 151 11.69 2.35 -1.09
N GLY A 152 11.02 3.48 -0.93
CA GLY A 152 11.52 4.79 -1.30
C GLY A 152 10.92 5.30 -2.61
N GLU A 153 11.43 6.43 -3.07
CA GLU A 153 10.94 7.14 -4.26
C GLU A 153 11.20 6.33 -5.55
N ILE A 154 10.21 6.30 -6.45
CA ILE A 154 10.35 5.79 -7.82
C ILE A 154 11.20 6.79 -8.61
N GLU A 155 12.32 6.35 -9.17
CA GLU A 155 13.27 7.22 -9.88
C GLU A 155 12.74 7.81 -11.19
N GLY A 156 11.60 7.29 -11.69
CA GLY A 156 10.95 7.86 -12.88
C GLY A 156 10.01 6.90 -13.60
N ALA A 157 9.38 7.42 -14.65
CA ALA A 157 8.38 6.69 -15.43
C ALA A 157 8.92 5.38 -16.06
N LYS A 158 10.22 5.30 -16.35
CA LYS A 158 10.84 4.09 -16.89
C LYS A 158 10.82 2.95 -15.89
N GLU A 159 11.26 3.21 -14.66
CA GLU A 159 11.25 2.22 -13.57
C GLU A 159 9.82 1.74 -13.29
N LEU A 160 8.87 2.68 -13.19
CA LEU A 160 7.46 2.35 -12.96
C LEU A 160 6.90 1.43 -14.07
N ARG A 161 7.21 1.70 -15.36
CA ARG A 161 6.80 0.84 -16.49
C ARG A 161 7.43 -0.55 -16.41
N GLU A 162 8.71 -0.63 -16.07
CA GLU A 162 9.43 -1.91 -15.96
C GLU A 162 8.79 -2.79 -14.88
N LYS A 163 8.56 -2.23 -13.70
CA LYS A 163 7.91 -2.95 -12.59
C LYS A 163 6.47 -3.32 -12.92
N ALA A 164 5.69 -2.39 -13.48
CA ALA A 164 4.33 -2.64 -13.93
C ALA A 164 4.23 -3.74 -15.00
N GLY A 165 5.25 -3.90 -15.84
CA GLY A 165 5.33 -4.97 -16.83
C GLY A 165 5.31 -6.39 -16.25
N LYS A 166 5.60 -6.55 -14.94
CA LYS A 166 5.48 -7.83 -14.22
C LYS A 166 4.02 -8.21 -13.91
N LEU A 167 3.09 -7.25 -13.98
CA LEU A 167 1.68 -7.44 -13.63
C LEU A 167 0.85 -8.03 -14.79
N THR A 168 1.35 -7.92 -16.02
CA THR A 168 0.62 -8.27 -17.24
C THR A 168 1.16 -9.54 -17.93
N LYS A 169 2.00 -10.30 -17.23
CA LYS A 169 2.58 -11.57 -17.71
C LYS A 169 1.81 -12.77 -17.21
#